data_9ffd9ef488f6f109c80f379b01509107
#
_entry.id   9ffd9ef488f6f109c80f379b01509107
#
_cell.length_a   1.000
_cell.length_b   1.000
_cell.length_c   1.000
_cell.angle_alpha   90.00
_cell.angle_beta   90.00
_cell.angle_gamma   90.00
#
_symmetry.space_group_name_H-M   'P 1'
#
loop_
_entity.id
_entity.type
_entity.pdbx_description
1 polymer ?
#
loop_
_entity_poly.entity_id
_entity_poly.type
_entity_poly.pdbx_seq_one_letter_code
_entity_poly.pdbx_strand_id
1 'polypeptide(L)'
;GSSSGIRNPSLLRTTADNRARNEMAKVFETYTASLMKDYAASTTAGDFSKTSEEQHVEQAIKTVVSTTLNGVEIIDHWQNPENMDLYSLARLDLDSFKDNLDKMKELNAKVRDYVRGNAERLHEQLEKEEGKAREREGR
;
A
#
# COMPACT_ATOMS: atom_id res chain seq x y z
N GLY A 1 11.78 5.13 1.72
CA GLY A 1 12.54 5.37 0.48
C GLY A 1 13.83 6.11 0.73
N SER A 2 14.76 5.94 -0.16
CA SER A 2 16.08 6.59 -0.08
C SER A 2 16.53 7.15 -1.42
N SER A 3 17.42 8.12 -1.39
CA SER A 3 18.10 8.65 -2.58
C SER A 3 19.56 8.99 -2.28
N SER A 4 20.39 8.84 -3.30
CA SER A 4 21.84 9.04 -3.24
C SER A 4 22.36 9.70 -4.49
N GLY A 5 23.57 10.26 -4.42
CA GLY A 5 24.29 10.81 -5.58
C GLY A 5 23.70 12.07 -6.19
N ILE A 6 22.70 12.68 -5.57
CA ILE A 6 22.04 13.90 -6.05
C ILE A 6 22.59 15.10 -5.26
N ARG A 7 23.23 16.05 -5.94
CA ARG A 7 23.84 17.22 -5.30
C ARG A 7 22.85 18.30 -4.88
N ASN A 8 21.75 18.45 -5.61
CA ASN A 8 20.71 19.42 -5.26
C ASN A 8 19.90 18.92 -4.06
N PRO A 9 19.92 19.62 -2.90
CA PRO A 9 19.23 19.14 -1.70
C PRO A 9 17.72 19.00 -1.87
N SER A 10 17.09 19.90 -2.59
CA SER A 10 15.64 19.86 -2.86
C SER A 10 15.27 18.65 -3.71
N LEU A 11 16.03 18.40 -4.76
CA LEU A 11 15.82 17.24 -5.64
C LEU A 11 16.11 15.93 -4.91
N LEU A 12 17.14 15.89 -4.06
CA LEU A 12 17.48 14.73 -3.22
C LEU A 12 16.29 14.37 -2.32
N ARG A 13 15.71 15.35 -1.67
CA ARG A 13 14.55 15.18 -0.78
C ARG A 13 13.31 14.71 -1.54
N THR A 14 12.97 15.37 -2.64
CA THR A 14 11.82 15.00 -3.47
C THR A 14 11.95 13.57 -3.99
N THR A 15 13.15 13.17 -4.40
CA THR A 15 13.42 11.82 -4.89
C THR A 15 13.26 10.79 -3.78
N ALA A 16 13.77 11.05 -2.58
CA ALA A 16 13.61 10.15 -1.44
C ALA A 16 12.13 10.02 -1.05
N ASP A 17 11.39 11.12 -1.02
CA ASP A 17 9.96 11.13 -0.70
C ASP A 17 9.14 10.33 -1.73
N ASN A 18 9.41 10.53 -3.01
CA ASN A 18 8.72 9.80 -4.08
C ASN A 18 9.03 8.30 -4.04
N ARG A 19 10.28 7.93 -3.75
CA ARG A 19 10.65 6.52 -3.56
C ARG A 19 9.92 5.89 -2.37
N ALA A 20 9.80 6.61 -1.25
CA ALA A 20 9.05 6.13 -0.09
C ALA A 20 7.57 5.89 -0.44
N ARG A 21 6.93 6.81 -1.16
CA ARG A 21 5.56 6.65 -1.65
C ARG A 21 5.41 5.48 -2.62
N ASN A 22 6.36 5.31 -3.53
CA ASN A 22 6.34 4.21 -4.50
C ASN A 22 6.51 2.84 -3.83
N GLU A 23 7.35 2.73 -2.81
CA GLU A 23 7.49 1.51 -2.04
C GLU A 23 6.19 1.15 -1.32
N MET A 24 5.52 2.14 -0.74
CA MET A 24 4.21 1.95 -0.12
C MET A 24 3.16 1.49 -1.16
N ALA A 25 3.15 2.10 -2.34
CA ALA A 25 2.26 1.72 -3.44
C ALA A 25 2.47 0.26 -3.86
N LYS A 26 3.71 -0.19 -3.98
CA LYS A 26 4.04 -1.59 -4.32
C LYS A 26 3.51 -2.58 -3.28
N VAL A 27 3.63 -2.26 -2.01
CA VAL A 27 3.09 -3.11 -0.93
C VAL A 27 1.57 -3.23 -1.07
N PHE A 28 0.88 -2.12 -1.34
CA PHE A 28 -0.57 -2.12 -1.53
C PHE A 28 -1.00 -2.84 -2.81
N GLU A 29 -0.27 -2.73 -3.89
CA GLU A 29 -0.52 -3.49 -5.13
C GLU A 29 -0.42 -5.00 -4.88
N THR A 30 0.62 -5.43 -4.20
CA THR A 30 0.82 -6.84 -3.83
C THR A 30 -0.31 -7.32 -2.92
N TYR A 31 -0.69 -6.52 -1.95
CA TYR A 31 -1.81 -6.82 -1.05
C TYR A 31 -3.12 -6.94 -1.83
N THR A 32 -3.41 -6.00 -2.71
CA THR A 32 -4.62 -6.01 -3.53
C THR A 32 -4.69 -7.26 -4.40
N ALA A 33 -3.59 -7.64 -5.05
CA ALA A 33 -3.51 -8.84 -5.85
C ALA A 33 -3.76 -10.11 -5.00
N SER A 34 -3.18 -10.19 -3.82
CA SER A 34 -3.40 -11.29 -2.89
C SER A 34 -4.84 -11.36 -2.41
N LEU A 35 -5.41 -10.22 -2.05
CA LEU A 35 -6.81 -10.13 -1.61
C LEU A 35 -7.78 -10.57 -2.71
N MET A 36 -7.55 -10.16 -3.94
CA MET A 36 -8.37 -10.56 -5.08
C MET A 36 -8.26 -12.05 -5.38
N LYS A 37 -7.07 -12.62 -5.26
CA LYS A 37 -6.87 -14.05 -5.41
C LYS A 37 -7.66 -14.84 -4.34
N ASP A 38 -7.59 -14.42 -3.10
CA ASP A 38 -8.33 -15.05 -2.00
C ASP A 38 -9.84 -14.89 -2.17
N TYR A 39 -10.29 -13.74 -2.62
CA TYR A 39 -11.69 -13.45 -2.92
C TYR A 39 -12.21 -14.37 -4.04
N ALA A 40 -11.48 -14.48 -5.15
CA ALA A 40 -11.82 -15.35 -6.26
C ALA A 40 -11.91 -16.83 -5.83
N ALA A 41 -10.98 -17.28 -4.99
CA ALA A 41 -10.98 -18.64 -4.44
C ALA A 41 -12.18 -18.89 -3.52
N SER A 42 -12.62 -17.87 -2.76
CA SER A 42 -13.74 -17.99 -1.81
C SER A 42 -15.11 -17.98 -2.49
N THR A 43 -15.24 -17.36 -3.65
CA THR A 43 -16.51 -17.22 -4.36
C THR A 43 -16.82 -18.38 -5.28
N THR A 44 -15.99 -19.38 -5.33
CA THR A 44 -16.05 -20.60 -6.13
C THR A 44 -17.01 -20.66 -7.29
N ALA A 45 -16.41 -20.84 -8.41
CA ALA A 45 -16.84 -21.84 -9.38
C ALA A 45 -17.79 -21.41 -10.47
N GLY A 46 -17.26 -21.25 -11.63
CA GLY A 46 -17.90 -21.70 -12.88
C GLY A 46 -19.09 -20.93 -13.40
N ASP A 47 -19.47 -19.85 -12.77
CA ASP A 47 -20.51 -18.98 -13.26
C ASP A 47 -19.87 -17.76 -13.95
N PHE A 48 -20.10 -17.59 -15.26
CA PHE A 48 -19.56 -16.50 -16.07
C PHE A 48 -20.00 -15.10 -15.57
N SER A 49 -21.12 -14.99 -14.89
CA SER A 49 -21.58 -13.74 -14.28
C SER A 49 -20.67 -13.27 -13.15
N LYS A 50 -20.00 -14.18 -12.46
CA LYS A 50 -19.06 -13.87 -11.37
C LYS A 50 -17.77 -13.22 -11.85
N THR A 51 -17.29 -13.50 -13.05
CA THR A 51 -16.09 -12.89 -13.63
C THR A 51 -16.25 -11.38 -13.78
N SER A 52 -17.42 -10.93 -14.25
CA SER A 52 -17.72 -9.50 -14.38
C SER A 52 -17.80 -8.82 -13.00
N GLU A 53 -18.42 -9.48 -12.02
CA GLU A 53 -18.51 -9.01 -10.65
C GLU A 53 -17.12 -8.92 -9.99
N GLU A 54 -16.27 -9.93 -10.17
CA GLU A 54 -14.90 -9.94 -9.68
C GLU A 54 -14.07 -8.79 -10.24
N GLN A 55 -14.19 -8.48 -11.54
CA GLN A 55 -13.51 -7.35 -12.17
C GLN A 55 -13.99 -6.02 -11.60
N HIS A 56 -15.28 -5.89 -11.34
CA HIS A 56 -15.86 -4.70 -10.73
C HIS A 56 -15.33 -4.50 -9.31
N VAL A 57 -15.27 -5.56 -8.52
CA VAL A 57 -14.72 -5.56 -7.15
C VAL A 57 -13.24 -5.20 -7.18
N GLU A 58 -12.46 -5.81 -8.06
CA GLU A 58 -11.04 -5.50 -8.22
C GLU A 58 -10.82 -4.02 -8.52
N GLN A 59 -11.57 -3.46 -9.47
CA GLN A 59 -11.47 -2.05 -9.83
C GLN A 59 -11.82 -1.14 -8.65
N ALA A 60 -12.88 -1.48 -7.90
CA ALA A 60 -13.28 -0.73 -6.72
C ALA A 60 -12.19 -0.74 -5.63
N ILE A 61 -11.59 -1.90 -5.38
CA ILE A 61 -10.50 -2.04 -4.41
C ILE A 61 -9.28 -1.23 -4.84
N LYS A 62 -8.90 -1.29 -6.11
CA LYS A 62 -7.80 -0.47 -6.66
C LYS A 62 -8.06 1.02 -6.49
N THR A 63 -9.29 1.46 -6.66
CA THR A 63 -9.68 2.85 -6.45
C THR A 63 -9.53 3.27 -4.98
N VAL A 64 -9.98 2.42 -4.05
CA VAL A 64 -9.81 2.67 -2.60
C VAL A 64 -8.33 2.76 -2.24
N VAL A 65 -7.53 1.83 -2.73
CA VAL A 65 -6.07 1.82 -2.50
C VAL A 65 -5.43 3.09 -3.04
N SER A 66 -5.75 3.48 -4.27
CA SER A 66 -5.22 4.70 -4.89
C SER A 66 -5.60 5.96 -4.11
N THR A 67 -6.86 6.07 -3.66
CA THR A 67 -7.33 7.18 -2.84
C THR A 67 -6.60 7.24 -1.50
N THR A 68 -6.39 6.08 -0.89
CA THR A 68 -5.66 5.97 0.39
C THR A 68 -4.20 6.36 0.23
N LEU A 69 -3.55 5.94 -0.86
CA LEU A 69 -2.16 6.28 -1.15
C LEU A 69 -1.94 7.78 -1.37
N ASN A 70 -2.95 8.50 -1.85
CA ASN A 70 -2.90 9.96 -1.93
C ASN A 70 -2.81 10.63 -0.55
N GLY A 71 -3.21 9.94 0.50
CA GLY A 71 -3.11 10.38 1.89
C GLY A 71 -1.82 9.94 2.60
N VAL A 72 -0.88 9.31 1.90
CA VAL A 72 0.42 8.93 2.47
C VAL A 72 1.20 10.19 2.83
N GLU A 73 1.62 10.27 4.08
CA GLU A 73 2.41 11.38 4.61
C GLU A 73 3.87 10.99 4.77
N ILE A 74 4.76 11.90 4.42
CA ILE A 74 6.18 11.78 4.80
C ILE A 74 6.33 12.40 6.18
N ILE A 75 6.65 11.57 7.16
CA ILE A 75 6.68 11.99 8.57
C ILE A 75 8.07 12.26 9.10
N ASP A 76 9.11 11.77 8.45
CA ASP A 76 10.47 11.96 8.90
C ASP A 76 11.48 11.78 7.77
N HIS A 77 12.65 12.36 7.98
CA HIS A 77 13.81 12.23 7.11
C HIS A 77 15.04 11.93 7.96
N TRP A 78 15.94 11.11 7.41
CA TRP A 78 17.24 10.87 8.00
C TRP A 78 18.30 10.88 6.92
N GLN A 79 19.40 11.58 7.17
CA GLN A 79 20.54 11.64 6.25
C GLN A 79 21.72 10.92 6.87
N ASN A 80 22.31 9.99 6.12
CA ASN A 80 23.50 9.31 6.56
C ASN A 80 24.70 10.26 6.50
N PRO A 81 25.36 10.57 7.63
CA PRO A 81 26.47 11.53 7.66
C PRO A 81 27.71 11.06 6.91
N GLU A 82 27.87 9.75 6.67
CA GLU A 82 29.04 9.20 5.97
C GLU A 82 28.97 9.38 4.46
N ASN A 83 27.82 9.14 3.85
CA ASN A 83 27.65 9.13 2.39
C ASN A 83 26.62 10.16 1.90
N MET A 84 25.96 10.87 2.82
CA MET A 84 24.94 11.88 2.55
C MET A 84 23.66 11.32 1.89
N ASP A 85 23.45 10.01 1.89
CA ASP A 85 22.20 9.40 1.44
C ASP A 85 21.05 9.85 2.31
N LEU A 86 19.95 10.22 1.67
CA LEU A 86 18.75 10.69 2.35
C LEU A 86 17.67 9.61 2.35
N TYR A 87 17.11 9.39 3.52
CA TYR A 87 16.01 8.45 3.75
C TYR A 87 14.74 9.21 4.12
N SER A 88 13.64 8.82 3.52
CA SER A 88 12.31 9.33 3.85
C SER A 88 11.45 8.22 4.44
N LEU A 89 10.73 8.54 5.50
CA LEU A 89 9.78 7.65 6.16
C LEU A 89 8.37 8.07 5.78
N ALA A 90 7.67 7.20 5.06
CA ALA A 90 6.27 7.37 4.72
C ALA A 90 5.38 6.65 5.73
N ARG A 91 4.25 7.27 6.07
CA ARG A 91 3.23 6.68 6.92
C ARG A 91 1.90 6.62 6.19
N LEU A 92 1.22 5.49 6.32
CA LEU A 92 -0.14 5.31 5.89
C LEU A 92 -1.02 5.03 7.11
N ASP A 93 -2.14 5.74 7.20
CA ASP A 93 -3.11 5.56 8.27
C ASP A 93 -4.12 4.46 7.87
N LEU A 94 -4.13 3.37 8.66
CA LEU A 94 -5.04 2.25 8.45
C LEU A 94 -6.51 2.67 8.63
N ASP A 95 -6.79 3.58 9.56
CA ASP A 95 -8.13 4.10 9.80
C ASP A 95 -8.64 4.87 8.58
N SER A 96 -7.78 5.64 7.93
CA SER A 96 -8.11 6.31 6.67
C SER A 96 -8.46 5.32 5.55
N PHE A 97 -7.76 4.20 5.48
CA PHE A 97 -8.09 3.13 4.54
C PHE A 97 -9.49 2.56 4.80
N LYS A 98 -9.80 2.24 6.06
CA LYS A 98 -11.11 1.74 6.47
C LYS A 98 -12.22 2.74 6.16
N ASP A 99 -12.01 4.02 6.46
CA ASP A 99 -12.98 5.09 6.19
C ASP A 99 -13.24 5.25 4.68
N ASN A 100 -12.20 5.22 3.87
CA ASN A 100 -12.33 5.29 2.41
C ASN A 100 -13.10 4.09 1.86
N LEU A 101 -12.86 2.91 2.43
CA LEU A 101 -13.58 1.70 2.07
C LEU A 101 -15.08 1.82 2.36
N ASP A 102 -15.44 2.37 3.51
CA ASP A 102 -16.85 2.57 3.92
C ASP A 102 -17.59 3.55 3.01
N LYS A 103 -16.88 4.51 2.41
CA LYS A 103 -17.45 5.49 1.48
C LYS A 103 -17.68 4.96 0.07
N MET A 104 -17.13 3.79 -0.26
CA MET A 104 -17.26 3.21 -1.60
C MET A 104 -18.62 2.54 -1.79
N LYS A 105 -19.50 3.24 -2.50
CA LYS A 105 -20.85 2.75 -2.82
C LYS A 105 -20.87 1.57 -3.80
N GLU A 106 -19.82 1.42 -4.59
CA GLU A 106 -19.64 0.35 -5.57
C GLU A 106 -19.39 -1.01 -4.93
N LEU A 107 -18.94 -1.02 -3.68
CA LEU A 107 -18.73 -2.25 -2.92
C LEU A 107 -19.99 -2.61 -2.14
N ASN A 108 -20.47 -3.83 -2.32
CA ASN A 108 -21.54 -4.34 -1.48
C ASN A 108 -21.03 -4.62 -0.05
N ALA A 109 -21.96 -4.75 0.91
CA ALA A 109 -21.61 -4.94 2.31
C ALA A 109 -20.71 -6.17 2.54
N LYS A 110 -20.95 -7.25 1.82
CA LYS A 110 -20.16 -8.49 1.92
C LYS A 110 -18.69 -8.26 1.55
N VAL A 111 -18.44 -7.54 0.47
CA VAL A 111 -17.07 -7.22 0.03
C VAL A 111 -16.39 -6.27 1.01
N ARG A 112 -17.10 -5.24 1.47
CA ARG A 112 -16.57 -4.31 2.48
C ARG A 112 -16.16 -5.03 3.76
N ASP A 113 -17.01 -5.93 4.26
CA ASP A 113 -16.75 -6.70 5.46
C ASP A 113 -15.54 -7.64 5.27
N TYR A 114 -15.43 -8.25 4.10
CA TYR A 114 -14.28 -9.10 3.76
C TYR A 114 -12.97 -8.29 3.76
N VAL A 115 -12.94 -7.16 3.09
CA VAL A 115 -11.74 -6.30 3.02
C VAL A 115 -11.40 -5.74 4.39
N ARG A 116 -12.40 -5.30 5.16
CA ARG A 116 -12.21 -4.80 6.52
C ARG A 116 -11.63 -5.88 7.44
N GLY A 117 -12.14 -7.10 7.37
CA GLY A 117 -11.63 -8.24 8.14
C GLY A 117 -10.19 -8.60 7.82
N ASN A 118 -9.71 -8.27 6.61
CA ASN A 118 -8.32 -8.49 6.20
C ASN A 118 -7.41 -7.28 6.40
N ALA A 119 -7.93 -6.14 6.87
CA ALA A 119 -7.13 -4.94 7.10
C ALA A 119 -6.04 -5.16 8.16
N GLU A 120 -6.30 -5.96 9.17
CA GLU A 120 -5.32 -6.35 10.18
C GLU A 120 -4.18 -7.17 9.57
N ARG A 121 -4.50 -8.08 8.64
CA ARG A 121 -3.47 -8.84 7.89
C ARG A 121 -2.61 -7.94 7.04
N LEU A 122 -3.18 -6.90 6.45
CA LEU A 122 -2.42 -5.89 5.71
C LEU A 122 -1.40 -5.20 6.63
N HIS A 123 -1.83 -4.78 7.79
CA HIS A 123 -0.96 -4.14 8.78
C HIS A 123 0.20 -5.06 9.18
N GLU A 124 -0.09 -6.33 9.48
CA GLU A 124 0.94 -7.32 9.79
C GLU A 124 1.92 -7.54 8.65
N GLN A 125 1.44 -7.59 7.40
CA GLN A 125 2.30 -7.72 6.22
C GLN A 125 3.22 -6.51 6.04
N LEU A 126 2.70 -5.30 6.26
CA LEU A 126 3.49 -4.08 6.22
C LEU A 126 4.60 -4.09 7.28
N GLU A 127 4.28 -4.51 8.51
CA GLU A 127 5.27 -4.66 9.58
C GLU A 127 6.35 -5.68 9.22
N LYS A 128 5.98 -6.80 8.64
CA LYS A 128 6.93 -7.84 8.19
C LYS A 128 7.86 -7.34 7.09
N GLU A 129 7.33 -6.59 6.12
CA GLU A 129 8.14 -6.01 5.04
C GLU A 129 9.10 -4.96 5.57
N GLU A 130 8.67 -4.13 6.51
CA GLU A 130 9.55 -3.19 7.23
C GLU A 130 10.65 -3.91 7.99
N GLY A 131 10.31 -4.99 8.70
CA GLY A 131 11.27 -5.83 9.42
C GLY A 131 12.34 -6.41 8.50
N LYS A 132 11.93 -6.95 7.35
CA LYS A 132 12.85 -7.47 6.33
C LYS A 132 13.74 -6.39 5.73
N ALA A 133 13.19 -5.20 5.49
CA ALA A 133 13.95 -4.07 4.97
C ALA A 133 15.03 -3.63 5.98
N ARG A 134 14.69 -3.58 7.27
CA ARG A 134 15.65 -3.27 8.35
C ARG A 134 16.76 -4.32 8.46
N GLU A 135 16.42 -5.60 8.34
CA GLU A 135 17.41 -6.69 8.35
C GLU A 135 18.37 -6.59 7.16
N ARG A 136 17.87 -6.24 5.99
CA ARG A 136 18.72 -6.04 4.79
C ARG A 136 19.64 -4.84 4.93
N GLU A 137 19.17 -3.76 5.55
CA GLU A 137 19.96 -2.55 5.79
C GLU A 137 20.99 -2.75 6.91
N GLY A 138 20.72 -3.63 7.87
CA GLY A 138 21.61 -3.97 8.98
C GLY A 138 22.75 -4.92 8.61
N ARG A 139 22.78 -5.41 7.39
CA ARG A 139 23.84 -6.28 6.86
C ARG A 139 24.78 -5.49 5.94
#